data_cd2b88330064c8fe2cf366c183952568
#
_entry.id   cd2b88330064c8fe2cf366c183952568
#
_cell.length_a   1.000
_cell.length_b   1.000
_cell.length_c   1.000
_cell.angle_alpha   90.00
_cell.angle_beta   90.00
_cell.angle_gamma   90.00
#
_symmetry.space_group_name_H-M   'P 1'
#
loop_
_entity.id
_entity.type
_entity.pdbx_description
1 polymer ?
#
loop_
_entity_poly.entity_id
_entity_poly.type
_entity_poly.pdbx_seq_one_letter_code
_entity_poly.pdbx_strand_id
1 'polypeptide(L)'
;MSFLPSTRPPGVPPDPWTVFATALERPPGRIRRGARVAGRSLIHEYALVVGAAVLLAVAWTWPTLRYPLHTLPADLGDPARQAWQVAWSGRILLTDPARLWQSNAYFPERYSFAFGDSLLGYAPAGLLGGGPLAATLRYNILLVLAHGLLLIGGYALVRQLGSGRTAAALAAVAFGCAPWRLAQEGHLDIVSAGGIPLALAMLARGHGWSLRHGLRPQRRHAGWTAAGWLVAAWQVSLGFSLGLPFAYVLGAAAVVLATTVLVRRFRRAADGPVLGWRLLTTDLGGFLIFATVGVLIAIPYFRVPDAAPAATEIAFYSPPVRSLLIGPAASWIWGAPHAGPRSSLTWPAEMTLLPGFGLYALALVGLVFSVWTRWQRLVLVLCVAAAVILTLGSTFFGGRWTYLLLFGDLPGSIGVRIPGRLMLWVTLLLAILAAGAVAEFVRRAEYLSAQRLPPWPGPWLRLATFVPLLLVLAESWGTTPHPVVPAQPATMRTVTGPLVVLPTSGSSDQLIQLWSTTRFQPIANGDGGFAAARQAELRRQVATFPDAPSIQYLRGLGITTVVLLGARVGGTPWDRAGDVPVDALGIRREDLDNGAVLFRLD
;
A
#
# COMPACT_ATOMS: atom_id res chain seq x y z
N MET A 1 -34.39 40.94 1.88
CA MET A 1 -35.35 41.50 2.85
C MET A 1 -34.64 41.57 4.19
N SER A 2 -34.25 42.79 4.59
CA SER A 2 -33.61 43.08 5.88
C SER A 2 -34.70 43.18 6.95
N PHE A 3 -34.63 42.33 7.95
CA PHE A 3 -35.47 42.45 9.15
C PHE A 3 -34.94 43.60 9.99
N LEU A 4 -35.72 44.69 10.07
CA LEU A 4 -35.52 45.75 11.04
C LEU A 4 -35.87 45.24 12.45
N PRO A 5 -35.10 45.57 13.50
CA PRO A 5 -35.46 45.23 14.86
C PRO A 5 -36.67 46.06 15.28
N SER A 6 -37.76 45.41 15.72
CA SER A 6 -38.92 46.07 16.30
C SER A 6 -38.53 46.69 17.65
N THR A 7 -38.45 48.04 17.73
CA THR A 7 -38.33 48.77 18.98
C THR A 7 -39.69 48.78 19.69
N ARG A 8 -39.81 48.03 20.78
CA ARG A 8 -40.97 48.09 21.69
C ARG A 8 -40.97 49.42 22.45
N PRO A 9 -42.14 50.04 22.63
CA PRO A 9 -42.24 51.22 23.50
C PRO A 9 -41.98 50.81 24.98
N PRO A 10 -41.31 51.68 25.77
CA PRO A 10 -41.04 51.41 27.17
C PRO A 10 -42.32 51.36 27.98
N GLY A 11 -42.54 50.26 28.74
CA GLY A 11 -43.66 50.12 29.65
C GLY A 11 -44.67 49.00 29.37
N VAL A 12 -44.50 48.24 28.24
CA VAL A 12 -45.37 47.08 27.97
C VAL A 12 -44.75 45.83 28.54
N PRO A 13 -45.42 45.11 29.48
CA PRO A 13 -44.91 43.87 30.02
C PRO A 13 -44.72 42.82 28.92
N PRO A 14 -43.68 41.98 28.97
CA PRO A 14 -43.46 40.99 27.94
C PRO A 14 -44.66 40.02 27.88
N ASP A 15 -45.11 39.77 26.63
CA ASP A 15 -46.15 38.79 26.36
C ASP A 15 -45.83 37.48 27.09
N PRO A 16 -46.79 36.96 27.94
CA PRO A 16 -46.59 35.71 28.67
C PRO A 16 -46.10 34.55 27.78
N TRP A 17 -46.49 34.54 26.50
CA TRP A 17 -46.05 33.51 25.53
C TRP A 17 -44.60 33.64 25.13
N THR A 18 -44.02 34.85 25.10
CA THR A 18 -42.60 35.05 24.84
C THR A 18 -41.72 34.65 26.02
N VAL A 19 -42.23 34.81 27.26
CA VAL A 19 -41.56 34.30 28.48
C VAL A 19 -41.61 32.78 28.53
N PHE A 20 -42.73 32.18 28.10
CA PHE A 20 -42.83 30.71 27.97
C PHE A 20 -41.91 30.17 26.87
N ALA A 21 -41.82 30.82 25.75
CA ALA A 21 -40.93 30.40 24.67
C ALA A 21 -39.44 30.45 25.08
N THR A 22 -39.03 31.53 25.78
CA THR A 22 -37.65 31.67 26.29
C THR A 22 -37.36 30.72 27.48
N ALA A 23 -38.39 30.38 28.28
CA ALA A 23 -38.24 29.39 29.36
C ALA A 23 -38.11 27.93 28.84
N LEU A 24 -38.65 27.62 27.67
CA LEU A 24 -38.50 26.32 27.00
C LEU A 24 -37.14 26.14 26.30
N GLU A 25 -36.41 27.22 26.04
CA GLU A 25 -35.04 27.19 25.52
C GLU A 25 -33.98 27.01 26.63
N ARG A 26 -34.18 26.04 27.52
CA ARG A 26 -33.05 25.63 28.37
C ARG A 26 -31.89 25.20 27.49
N PRO A 27 -30.68 25.76 27.70
CA PRO A 27 -29.53 25.32 26.93
C PRO A 27 -29.38 23.79 27.11
N PRO A 28 -29.23 23.05 26.01
CA PRO A 28 -29.20 21.58 26.09
C PRO A 28 -28.11 21.17 27.07
N GLY A 29 -28.45 20.30 28.01
CA GLY A 29 -27.52 19.79 29.01
C GLY A 29 -26.26 19.21 28.37
N ARG A 30 -25.14 19.13 29.11
CA ARG A 30 -23.81 18.70 28.58
C ARG A 30 -23.88 17.43 27.74
N ILE A 31 -24.71 16.43 28.16
CA ILE A 31 -24.90 15.18 27.44
C ILE A 31 -25.58 15.41 26.07
N ARG A 32 -26.65 16.24 26.02
CA ARG A 32 -27.33 16.57 24.76
C ARG A 32 -26.46 17.45 23.83
N ARG A 33 -25.61 18.32 24.39
CA ARG A 33 -24.59 19.03 23.62
C ARG A 33 -23.55 18.07 23.05
N GLY A 34 -23.01 17.18 23.88
CA GLY A 34 -22.08 16.14 23.45
C GLY A 34 -22.67 15.24 22.35
N ALA A 35 -23.90 14.77 22.52
CA ALA A 35 -24.59 13.96 21.50
C ALA A 35 -24.85 14.71 20.19
N ARG A 36 -25.21 16.03 20.24
CA ARG A 36 -25.34 16.86 19.03
C ARG A 36 -24.02 17.13 18.34
N VAL A 37 -22.94 17.36 19.10
CA VAL A 37 -21.59 17.53 18.54
C VAL A 37 -21.11 16.22 17.92
N ALA A 38 -21.27 15.10 18.63
CA ALA A 38 -20.94 13.77 18.13
C ALA A 38 -21.76 13.42 16.86
N GLY A 39 -23.08 13.67 16.88
CA GLY A 39 -23.95 13.47 15.72
C GLY A 39 -23.52 14.31 14.50
N ARG A 40 -23.18 15.59 14.71
CA ARG A 40 -22.65 16.45 13.63
C ARG A 40 -21.30 15.99 13.12
N SER A 41 -20.43 15.46 14.00
CA SER A 41 -19.14 14.90 13.61
C SER A 41 -19.30 13.60 12.82
N LEU A 42 -20.24 12.73 13.19
CA LEU A 42 -20.56 11.50 12.48
C LEU A 42 -21.17 11.76 11.08
N ILE A 43 -21.89 12.86 10.90
CA ILE A 43 -22.47 13.26 9.60
C ILE A 43 -21.47 14.10 8.78
N HIS A 44 -20.28 14.38 9.33
CA HIS A 44 -19.25 15.10 8.58
C HIS A 44 -18.79 14.29 7.36
N GLU A 45 -18.57 14.94 6.22
CA GLU A 45 -18.21 14.32 4.95
C GLU A 45 -17.09 13.27 5.09
N TYR A 46 -16.00 13.60 5.79
CA TYR A 46 -14.86 12.70 5.94
C TYR A 46 -15.13 11.52 6.90
N ALA A 47 -16.00 11.68 7.90
CA ALA A 47 -16.41 10.56 8.75
C ALA A 47 -17.21 9.53 7.96
N LEU A 48 -18.14 9.99 7.11
CA LEU A 48 -18.89 9.13 6.20
C LEU A 48 -17.97 8.44 5.18
N VAL A 49 -16.98 9.16 4.64
CA VAL A 49 -15.99 8.60 3.71
C VAL A 49 -15.15 7.52 4.38
N VAL A 50 -14.67 7.76 5.60
CA VAL A 50 -13.91 6.74 6.36
C VAL A 50 -14.77 5.52 6.62
N GLY A 51 -16.01 5.68 7.09
CA GLY A 51 -16.94 4.57 7.30
C GLY A 51 -17.21 3.77 6.02
N ALA A 52 -17.52 4.46 4.92
CA ALA A 52 -17.75 3.83 3.61
C ALA A 52 -16.48 3.13 3.08
N ALA A 53 -15.32 3.76 3.24
CA ALA A 53 -14.03 3.18 2.81
C ALA A 53 -13.70 1.89 3.59
N VAL A 54 -13.91 1.89 4.91
CA VAL A 54 -13.69 0.68 5.73
C VAL A 54 -14.68 -0.42 5.34
N LEU A 55 -15.97 -0.10 5.19
CA LEU A 55 -16.97 -1.07 4.77
C LEU A 55 -16.67 -1.66 3.38
N LEU A 56 -16.29 -0.80 2.42
CA LEU A 56 -15.91 -1.25 1.08
C LEU A 56 -14.62 -2.06 1.11
N ALA A 57 -13.63 -1.68 1.93
CA ALA A 57 -12.39 -2.45 2.09
C ALA A 57 -12.68 -3.85 2.63
N VAL A 58 -13.53 -3.98 3.67
CA VAL A 58 -13.96 -5.29 4.19
C VAL A 58 -14.68 -6.10 3.12
N ALA A 59 -15.59 -5.48 2.36
CA ALA A 59 -16.33 -6.16 1.30
C ALA A 59 -15.43 -6.58 0.13
N TRP A 60 -14.49 -5.72 -0.26
CA TRP A 60 -13.54 -5.97 -1.35
C TRP A 60 -12.56 -7.10 -1.01
N THR A 61 -12.02 -7.11 0.22
CA THR A 61 -11.04 -8.12 0.67
C THR A 61 -11.72 -9.37 1.26
N TRP A 62 -13.04 -9.49 1.16
CA TRP A 62 -13.75 -10.65 1.67
C TRP A 62 -13.27 -11.95 1.00
N PRO A 63 -12.96 -13.06 1.76
CA PRO A 63 -13.31 -13.30 3.17
C PRO A 63 -12.16 -13.11 4.19
N THR A 64 -11.19 -12.20 3.98
CA THR A 64 -10.00 -12.02 4.84
C THR A 64 -10.34 -11.97 6.34
N LEU A 65 -11.42 -11.29 6.73
CA LEU A 65 -11.83 -11.17 8.14
C LEU A 65 -12.79 -12.27 8.60
N ARG A 66 -13.10 -13.28 7.76
CA ARG A 66 -13.96 -14.40 8.19
C ARG A 66 -13.21 -15.36 9.11
N TYR A 67 -11.96 -15.68 8.75
CA TYR A 67 -11.06 -16.54 9.54
C TYR A 67 -9.70 -15.87 9.71
N PRO A 68 -9.65 -14.70 10.36
CA PRO A 68 -8.49 -13.80 10.28
C PRO A 68 -7.24 -14.33 10.99
N LEU A 69 -7.38 -15.36 11.83
CA LEU A 69 -6.29 -16.03 12.53
C LEU A 69 -5.69 -17.20 11.73
N HIS A 70 -6.44 -17.72 10.74
CA HIS A 70 -6.15 -19.03 10.15
C HIS A 70 -5.99 -19.00 8.62
N THR A 71 -6.30 -17.91 7.96
CA THR A 71 -6.16 -17.77 6.50
C THR A 71 -5.34 -16.56 6.12
N LEU A 72 -4.67 -16.64 4.97
CA LEU A 72 -3.98 -15.51 4.36
C LEU A 72 -4.52 -15.30 2.94
N PRO A 73 -4.62 -14.05 2.45
CA PRO A 73 -5.07 -13.78 1.09
C PRO A 73 -4.00 -14.15 0.05
N ALA A 74 -4.44 -14.51 -1.15
CA ALA A 74 -3.67 -14.92 -2.31
C ALA A 74 -2.96 -16.27 -2.14
N ASP A 75 -1.95 -16.37 -1.31
CA ASP A 75 -1.12 -17.57 -1.11
C ASP A 75 -0.50 -17.62 0.29
N LEU A 76 0.37 -18.60 0.53
CA LEU A 76 1.10 -18.78 1.79
C LEU A 76 2.55 -18.30 1.71
N GLY A 77 2.90 -17.59 0.66
CA GLY A 77 4.24 -17.06 0.42
C GLY A 77 4.45 -15.65 0.99
N ASP A 78 4.36 -14.65 0.14
CA ASP A 78 4.58 -13.24 0.53
C ASP A 78 3.73 -12.77 1.71
N PRO A 79 2.43 -13.12 1.84
CA PRO A 79 1.66 -12.76 3.03
C PRO A 79 2.25 -13.31 4.33
N ALA A 80 2.73 -14.56 4.33
CA ALA A 80 3.35 -15.16 5.51
C ALA A 80 4.67 -14.47 5.87
N ARG A 81 5.51 -14.17 4.86
CA ARG A 81 6.76 -13.43 5.05
C ARG A 81 6.50 -12.03 5.60
N GLN A 82 5.54 -11.30 5.05
CA GLN A 82 5.23 -9.94 5.48
C GLN A 82 4.59 -9.91 6.89
N ALA A 83 3.79 -10.92 7.24
CA ALA A 83 3.30 -11.11 8.61
C ALA A 83 4.47 -11.31 9.61
N TRP A 84 5.50 -12.11 9.23
CA TRP A 84 6.73 -12.26 9.99
C TRP A 84 7.50 -10.94 10.07
N GLN A 85 7.65 -10.17 8.98
CA GLN A 85 8.38 -8.89 8.98
C GLN A 85 7.79 -7.88 9.97
N VAL A 86 6.46 -7.74 9.99
CA VAL A 86 5.78 -6.86 10.95
C VAL A 86 5.99 -7.36 12.39
N ALA A 87 5.91 -8.68 12.61
CA ALA A 87 6.13 -9.27 13.93
C ALA A 87 7.60 -9.08 14.40
N TRP A 88 8.58 -9.30 13.52
CA TRP A 88 10.00 -9.07 13.80
C TRP A 88 10.25 -7.62 14.20
N SER A 89 9.87 -6.66 13.36
CA SER A 89 10.12 -5.24 13.59
C SER A 89 9.52 -4.75 14.91
N GLY A 90 8.30 -5.14 15.25
CA GLY A 90 7.68 -4.77 16.52
C GLY A 90 8.44 -5.33 17.71
N ARG A 91 8.77 -6.64 17.69
CA ARG A 91 9.49 -7.28 18.80
C ARG A 91 10.88 -6.71 18.99
N ILE A 92 11.69 -6.63 17.91
CA ILE A 92 13.10 -6.28 18.02
C ILE A 92 13.31 -4.83 18.46
N LEU A 93 12.42 -3.92 18.09
CA LEU A 93 12.46 -2.53 18.52
C LEU A 93 12.30 -2.38 20.05
N LEU A 94 11.63 -3.32 20.73
CA LEU A 94 11.49 -3.33 22.19
C LEU A 94 12.60 -4.09 22.90
N THR A 95 13.20 -5.10 22.26
CA THR A 95 14.13 -6.01 22.94
C THR A 95 15.58 -5.69 22.63
N ASP A 96 15.92 -5.43 21.36
CA ASP A 96 17.28 -5.14 20.89
C ASP A 96 17.24 -4.35 19.58
N PRO A 97 16.98 -3.03 19.63
CA PRO A 97 16.85 -2.19 18.42
C PRO A 97 18.09 -2.18 17.52
N ALA A 98 19.28 -2.41 18.10
CA ALA A 98 20.54 -2.46 17.34
C ALA A 98 20.56 -3.61 16.32
N ARG A 99 19.80 -4.69 16.58
CA ARG A 99 19.66 -5.84 15.70
C ARG A 99 18.48 -5.77 14.74
N LEU A 100 17.82 -4.63 14.59
CA LEU A 100 16.65 -4.48 13.71
C LEU A 100 16.90 -5.09 12.31
N TRP A 101 18.04 -4.79 11.73
CA TRP A 101 18.41 -5.23 10.38
C TRP A 101 19.04 -6.61 10.31
N GLN A 102 19.34 -7.23 11.46
CA GLN A 102 19.85 -8.59 11.59
C GLN A 102 18.70 -9.52 11.96
N SER A 103 17.88 -9.88 10.98
CA SER A 103 16.70 -10.70 11.27
C SER A 103 17.06 -12.10 11.74
N ASN A 104 16.11 -12.80 12.34
CA ASN A 104 16.30 -14.18 12.75
C ASN A 104 16.29 -15.18 11.57
N ALA A 105 15.83 -14.77 10.38
CA ALA A 105 15.85 -15.57 9.16
C ALA A 105 17.12 -15.32 8.34
N TYR A 106 17.43 -16.21 7.40
CA TYR A 106 18.61 -16.16 6.53
C TYR A 106 19.95 -16.31 7.27
N PHE A 107 19.95 -16.92 8.45
CA PHE A 107 21.20 -17.12 9.17
C PHE A 107 22.26 -17.82 8.29
N PRO A 108 23.50 -17.37 8.28
CA PRO A 108 24.14 -16.29 9.07
C PRO A 108 24.21 -14.93 8.35
N GLU A 109 23.33 -14.64 7.39
CA GLU A 109 23.41 -13.43 6.58
C GLU A 109 23.27 -12.15 7.41
N ARG A 110 24.08 -11.13 7.06
CA ARG A 110 23.99 -9.80 7.63
C ARG A 110 22.98 -8.95 6.86
N TYR A 111 22.34 -8.02 7.56
CA TYR A 111 21.32 -7.12 6.99
C TYR A 111 20.15 -7.85 6.32
N SER A 112 19.87 -9.06 6.77
CA SER A 112 18.85 -9.93 6.15
C SER A 112 17.44 -9.33 6.17
N PHE A 113 17.14 -8.40 7.06
CA PHE A 113 15.86 -7.67 7.05
C PHE A 113 15.73 -6.71 5.85
N ALA A 114 16.84 -6.31 5.21
CA ALA A 114 16.87 -5.49 4.00
C ALA A 114 16.71 -6.29 2.69
N PHE A 115 16.41 -7.61 2.74
CA PHE A 115 16.16 -8.43 1.56
C PHE A 115 14.77 -8.23 0.94
N GLY A 116 14.03 -7.24 1.37
CA GLY A 116 12.75 -6.80 0.83
C GLY A 116 12.33 -5.46 1.43
N ASP A 117 11.17 -4.95 1.05
CA ASP A 117 10.59 -3.76 1.69
C ASP A 117 10.38 -4.03 3.18
N SER A 118 10.78 -3.10 4.04
CA SER A 118 10.91 -3.35 5.48
C SER A 118 9.60 -3.33 6.27
N LEU A 119 8.54 -2.69 5.73
CA LEU A 119 7.25 -2.46 6.41
C LEU A 119 7.37 -1.80 7.79
N LEU A 120 8.47 -1.07 8.06
CA LEU A 120 8.74 -0.47 9.37
C LEU A 120 7.65 0.48 9.85
N GLY A 121 6.93 1.14 8.95
CA GLY A 121 5.78 1.96 9.31
C GLY A 121 4.66 1.19 10.03
N TYR A 122 4.67 -0.14 9.97
CA TYR A 122 3.74 -1.01 10.68
C TYR A 122 4.34 -1.65 11.95
N ALA A 123 5.58 -1.33 12.30
CA ALA A 123 6.21 -1.87 13.51
C ALA A 123 5.36 -1.70 14.79
N PRO A 124 4.64 -0.58 15.02
CA PRO A 124 3.74 -0.48 16.18
C PRO A 124 2.67 -1.58 16.26
N ALA A 125 2.16 -2.05 15.12
CA ALA A 125 1.23 -3.18 15.13
C ALA A 125 1.92 -4.49 15.53
N GLY A 126 3.21 -4.63 15.21
CA GLY A 126 4.02 -5.80 15.59
C GLY A 126 4.22 -5.98 17.09
N LEU A 127 3.94 -4.94 17.91
CA LEU A 127 3.99 -5.01 19.38
C LEU A 127 2.83 -5.83 19.97
N LEU A 128 1.75 -6.04 19.22
CA LEU A 128 0.53 -6.66 19.71
C LEU A 128 0.55 -8.19 19.51
N GLY A 129 0.69 -8.93 20.61
CA GLY A 129 0.63 -10.39 20.61
C GLY A 129 1.85 -11.06 19.97
N GLY A 130 2.04 -12.36 20.21
CA GLY A 130 3.15 -13.18 19.74
C GLY A 130 2.71 -14.43 18.98
N GLY A 131 3.62 -15.01 18.22
CA GLY A 131 3.43 -16.25 17.47
C GLY A 131 2.67 -16.10 16.14
N PRO A 132 2.55 -17.20 15.37
CA PRO A 132 2.01 -17.18 14.01
C PRO A 132 0.57 -16.71 13.90
N LEU A 133 -0.30 -17.09 14.85
CA LEU A 133 -1.72 -16.68 14.83
C LEU A 133 -1.87 -15.17 14.98
N ALA A 134 -1.14 -14.56 15.93
CA ALA A 134 -1.17 -13.11 16.12
C ALA A 134 -0.53 -12.38 14.92
N ALA A 135 0.52 -12.93 14.31
CA ALA A 135 1.13 -12.37 13.11
C ALA A 135 0.16 -12.39 11.93
N THR A 136 -0.55 -13.51 11.72
CA THR A 136 -1.58 -13.66 10.68
C THR A 136 -2.74 -12.67 10.89
N LEU A 137 -3.25 -12.56 12.12
CA LEU A 137 -4.32 -11.60 12.46
C LEU A 137 -3.91 -10.16 12.15
N ARG A 138 -2.70 -9.76 12.57
CA ARG A 138 -2.18 -8.40 12.32
C ARG A 138 -2.06 -8.12 10.83
N TYR A 139 -1.50 -9.06 10.07
CA TYR A 139 -1.39 -8.94 8.63
C TYR A 139 -2.76 -8.69 7.98
N ASN A 140 -3.75 -9.52 8.30
CA ASN A 140 -5.10 -9.43 7.74
C ASN A 140 -5.78 -8.10 8.09
N ILE A 141 -5.65 -7.63 9.33
CA ILE A 141 -6.18 -6.31 9.73
C ILE A 141 -5.46 -5.19 8.97
N LEU A 142 -4.12 -5.23 8.88
CA LEU A 142 -3.35 -4.21 8.17
C LEU A 142 -3.68 -4.17 6.68
N LEU A 143 -3.91 -5.33 6.05
CA LEU A 143 -4.31 -5.41 4.64
C LEU A 143 -5.64 -4.70 4.40
N VAL A 144 -6.66 -4.98 5.22
CA VAL A 144 -7.97 -4.33 5.12
C VAL A 144 -7.86 -2.82 5.38
N LEU A 145 -7.08 -2.40 6.37
CA LEU A 145 -6.85 -0.99 6.66
C LEU A 145 -6.07 -0.29 5.52
N ALA A 146 -5.11 -0.98 4.90
CA ALA A 146 -4.37 -0.45 3.75
C ALA A 146 -5.31 -0.20 2.55
N HIS A 147 -6.24 -1.12 2.25
CA HIS A 147 -7.29 -0.91 1.25
C HIS A 147 -8.21 0.27 1.61
N GLY A 148 -8.64 0.36 2.87
CA GLY A 148 -9.40 1.53 3.35
C GLY A 148 -8.64 2.84 3.13
N LEU A 149 -7.34 2.85 3.39
CA LEU A 149 -6.50 4.03 3.21
C LEU A 149 -6.30 4.42 1.73
N LEU A 150 -6.25 3.44 0.80
CA LEU A 150 -6.27 3.71 -0.65
C LEU A 150 -7.51 4.53 -1.04
N LEU A 151 -8.69 4.11 -0.56
CA LEU A 151 -9.96 4.78 -0.83
C LEU A 151 -10.00 6.18 -0.21
N ILE A 152 -9.60 6.31 1.05
CA ILE A 152 -9.57 7.59 1.77
C ILE A 152 -8.59 8.57 1.10
N GLY A 153 -7.39 8.11 0.78
CA GLY A 153 -6.35 8.92 0.15
C GLY A 153 -6.76 9.40 -1.25
N GLY A 154 -7.28 8.49 -2.08
CA GLY A 154 -7.81 8.82 -3.41
C GLY A 154 -8.94 9.85 -3.35
N TYR A 155 -9.92 9.65 -2.45
CA TYR A 155 -11.00 10.60 -2.21
C TYR A 155 -10.46 11.96 -1.79
N ALA A 156 -9.61 12.00 -0.76
CA ALA A 156 -9.07 13.23 -0.20
C ALA A 156 -8.29 14.04 -1.24
N LEU A 157 -7.48 13.37 -2.07
CA LEU A 157 -6.73 14.04 -3.13
C LEU A 157 -7.66 14.68 -4.16
N VAL A 158 -8.61 13.92 -4.71
CA VAL A 158 -9.48 14.43 -5.78
C VAL A 158 -10.42 15.52 -5.27
N ARG A 159 -10.89 15.43 -4.02
CA ARG A 159 -11.60 16.53 -3.36
C ARG A 159 -10.75 17.78 -3.22
N GLN A 160 -9.48 17.62 -2.81
CA GLN A 160 -8.54 18.75 -2.69
C GLN A 160 -8.21 19.37 -4.06
N LEU A 161 -8.14 18.58 -5.11
CA LEU A 161 -7.95 19.08 -6.48
C LEU A 161 -9.14 19.92 -6.97
N GLY A 162 -10.30 19.86 -6.31
CA GLY A 162 -11.47 20.73 -6.56
C GLY A 162 -12.63 20.03 -7.25
N SER A 163 -12.67 18.71 -7.22
CA SER A 163 -13.80 17.91 -7.74
C SER A 163 -14.95 17.78 -6.75
N GLY A 164 -16.15 17.45 -7.24
CA GLY A 164 -17.34 17.15 -6.44
C GLY A 164 -17.22 15.81 -5.68
N ARG A 165 -18.16 15.55 -4.75
CA ARG A 165 -18.17 14.34 -3.91
C ARG A 165 -18.28 13.05 -4.73
N THR A 166 -19.22 12.99 -5.66
CA THR A 166 -19.45 11.81 -6.52
C THR A 166 -18.22 11.51 -7.38
N ALA A 167 -17.59 12.52 -7.97
CA ALA A 167 -16.39 12.36 -8.77
C ALA A 167 -15.18 11.91 -7.93
N ALA A 168 -15.07 12.41 -6.69
CA ALA A 168 -14.02 11.96 -5.76
C ALA A 168 -14.25 10.52 -5.28
N ALA A 169 -15.51 10.12 -5.06
CA ALA A 169 -15.84 8.73 -4.73
C ALA A 169 -15.51 7.78 -5.89
N LEU A 170 -15.83 8.16 -7.13
CA LEU A 170 -15.42 7.39 -8.31
C LEU A 170 -13.90 7.24 -8.38
N ALA A 171 -13.16 8.33 -8.21
CA ALA A 171 -11.70 8.27 -8.27
C ALA A 171 -11.10 7.43 -7.13
N ALA A 172 -11.70 7.47 -5.93
CA ALA A 172 -11.31 6.63 -4.81
C ALA A 172 -11.46 5.14 -5.16
N VAL A 173 -12.61 4.75 -5.70
CA VAL A 173 -12.88 3.36 -6.11
C VAL A 173 -11.99 2.95 -7.29
N ALA A 174 -11.88 3.78 -8.32
CA ALA A 174 -11.03 3.52 -9.49
C ALA A 174 -9.54 3.34 -9.11
N PHE A 175 -9.07 4.10 -8.11
CA PHE A 175 -7.70 3.97 -7.61
C PHE A 175 -7.54 2.81 -6.64
N GLY A 176 -8.43 2.68 -5.66
CA GLY A 176 -8.32 1.71 -4.57
C GLY A 176 -8.68 0.28 -4.96
N CYS A 177 -9.64 0.13 -5.90
CA CYS A 177 -10.20 -1.15 -6.32
C CYS A 177 -9.90 -1.49 -7.79
N ALA A 178 -8.89 -0.89 -8.43
CA ALA A 178 -8.56 -1.18 -9.84
C ALA A 178 -8.34 -2.69 -10.06
N PRO A 179 -8.82 -3.29 -11.18
CA PRO A 179 -8.71 -4.72 -11.43
C PRO A 179 -7.30 -5.30 -11.24
N TRP A 180 -6.24 -4.60 -11.70
CA TRP A 180 -4.86 -5.06 -11.53
C TRP A 180 -4.44 -5.30 -10.08
N ARG A 181 -5.10 -4.64 -9.12
CA ARG A 181 -4.79 -4.80 -7.68
C ARG A 181 -5.21 -6.16 -7.13
N LEU A 182 -6.14 -6.86 -7.79
CA LEU A 182 -6.50 -8.23 -7.40
C LEU A 182 -5.29 -9.19 -7.51
N ALA A 183 -4.35 -8.92 -8.43
CA ALA A 183 -3.11 -9.68 -8.51
C ALA A 183 -2.10 -9.32 -7.39
N GLN A 184 -2.33 -8.20 -6.69
CA GLN A 184 -1.45 -7.69 -5.63
C GLN A 184 -2.03 -7.90 -4.21
N GLU A 185 -3.13 -8.63 -4.07
CA GLU A 185 -3.82 -8.86 -2.78
C GLU A 185 -2.92 -9.54 -1.72
N GLY A 186 -1.93 -10.31 -2.13
CA GLY A 186 -0.93 -10.90 -1.23
C GLY A 186 0.24 -9.98 -0.86
N HIS A 187 0.30 -8.75 -1.40
CA HIS A 187 1.44 -7.85 -1.26
C HIS A 187 1.09 -6.60 -0.44
N LEU A 188 1.14 -6.72 0.90
CA LEU A 188 0.84 -5.60 1.81
C LEU A 188 1.70 -4.35 1.52
N ASP A 189 2.97 -4.53 1.11
CA ASP A 189 3.88 -3.47 0.70
C ASP A 189 3.32 -2.66 -0.49
N ILE A 190 2.68 -3.30 -1.46
CA ILE A 190 2.12 -2.65 -2.66
C ILE A 190 0.72 -2.09 -2.40
N VAL A 191 -0.10 -2.81 -1.63
CA VAL A 191 -1.44 -2.34 -1.25
C VAL A 191 -1.36 -1.12 -0.35
N SER A 192 -0.29 -0.97 0.44
CA SER A 192 -0.07 0.15 1.37
C SER A 192 0.30 1.48 0.70
N ALA A 193 -0.28 1.77 -0.46
CA ALA A 193 -0.01 2.99 -1.23
C ALA A 193 -0.92 4.19 -0.90
N GLY A 194 -1.89 4.01 0.00
CA GLY A 194 -2.90 5.03 0.29
C GLY A 194 -2.35 6.30 0.94
N GLY A 195 -1.20 6.22 1.61
CA GLY A 195 -0.50 7.38 2.16
C GLY A 195 0.01 8.35 1.08
N ILE A 196 0.30 7.88 -0.14
CA ILE A 196 0.77 8.72 -1.25
C ILE A 196 -0.29 9.79 -1.61
N PRO A 197 -1.50 9.43 -2.07
CA PRO A 197 -2.50 10.44 -2.39
C PRO A 197 -2.96 11.23 -1.16
N LEU A 198 -2.95 10.64 0.03
CA LEU A 198 -3.28 11.35 1.27
C LEU A 198 -2.27 12.45 1.60
N ALA A 199 -0.96 12.14 1.53
CA ALA A 199 0.10 13.12 1.73
C ALA A 199 0.03 14.25 0.69
N LEU A 200 -0.16 13.92 -0.58
CA LEU A 200 -0.34 14.91 -1.66
C LEU A 200 -1.57 15.81 -1.41
N ALA A 201 -2.69 15.24 -0.93
CA ALA A 201 -3.88 16.01 -0.57
C ALA A 201 -3.61 16.97 0.58
N MET A 202 -2.93 16.52 1.64
CA MET A 202 -2.60 17.32 2.81
C MET A 202 -1.60 18.43 2.48
N LEU A 203 -0.55 18.13 1.70
CA LEU A 203 0.41 19.13 1.23
C LEU A 203 -0.27 20.18 0.36
N ALA A 204 -1.07 19.76 -0.63
CA ALA A 204 -1.83 20.68 -1.48
C ALA A 204 -2.78 21.57 -0.66
N ARG A 205 -3.46 21.00 0.35
CA ARG A 205 -4.34 21.76 1.26
C ARG A 205 -3.55 22.74 2.11
N GLY A 206 -2.40 22.33 2.64
CA GLY A 206 -1.50 23.16 3.43
C GLY A 206 -1.01 24.38 2.67
N HIS A 207 -0.70 24.21 1.40
CA HIS A 207 -0.30 25.30 0.50
C HIS A 207 -1.50 26.12 -0.03
N GLY A 208 -2.74 25.74 0.28
CA GLY A 208 -3.93 26.37 -0.26
C GLY A 208 -4.06 26.21 -1.77
N TRP A 209 -3.51 25.11 -2.32
CA TRP A 209 -3.50 24.84 -3.76
C TRP A 209 -4.58 23.80 -4.16
N SER A 210 -5.18 24.02 -5.31
CA SER A 210 -6.01 23.02 -5.97
C SER A 210 -5.85 23.10 -7.49
N LEU A 211 -6.04 21.98 -8.19
CA LEU A 211 -5.95 21.96 -9.65
C LEU A 211 -6.96 22.90 -10.30
N ARG A 212 -8.22 22.85 -9.83
CA ARG A 212 -9.33 23.65 -10.39
C ARG A 212 -9.19 25.15 -10.15
N HIS A 213 -8.66 25.55 -9.00
CA HIS A 213 -8.72 26.93 -8.57
C HIS A 213 -7.36 27.60 -8.40
N GLY A 214 -6.27 26.87 -8.62
CA GLY A 214 -4.91 27.36 -8.41
C GLY A 214 -4.57 27.62 -6.94
N LEU A 215 -3.62 28.53 -6.70
CA LEU A 215 -3.18 28.95 -5.38
C LEU A 215 -4.17 29.94 -4.75
N ARG A 216 -4.56 29.67 -3.51
CA ARG A 216 -5.42 30.53 -2.66
C ARG A 216 -4.68 30.85 -1.36
N PRO A 217 -3.94 31.96 -1.29
CA PRO A 217 -3.12 32.31 -0.12
C PRO A 217 -3.89 32.34 1.20
N GLN A 218 -5.17 32.73 1.17
CA GLN A 218 -6.06 32.82 2.34
C GLN A 218 -6.40 31.44 2.94
N ARG A 219 -6.18 30.34 2.20
CA ARG A 219 -6.48 28.97 2.61
C ARG A 219 -5.24 28.20 3.06
N ARG A 220 -4.09 28.87 3.20
CA ARG A 220 -2.85 28.24 3.68
C ARG A 220 -2.97 27.81 5.13
N HIS A 221 -2.41 26.65 5.45
CA HIS A 221 -2.47 26.12 6.80
C HIS A 221 -1.27 25.21 7.08
N ALA A 222 -0.27 25.69 7.81
CA ALA A 222 0.97 24.97 8.09
C ALA A 222 0.76 23.60 8.77
N GLY A 223 -0.29 23.46 9.60
CA GLY A 223 -0.61 22.17 10.22
C GLY A 223 -0.96 21.06 9.21
N TRP A 224 -1.64 21.40 8.09
CA TRP A 224 -1.87 20.42 7.03
C TRP A 224 -0.58 20.07 6.27
N THR A 225 0.32 21.03 6.09
CA THR A 225 1.63 20.79 5.50
C THR A 225 2.46 19.85 6.39
N ALA A 226 2.51 20.10 7.70
CA ALA A 226 3.18 19.24 8.65
C ALA A 226 2.61 17.81 8.64
N ALA A 227 1.28 17.68 8.70
CA ALA A 227 0.61 16.38 8.62
C ALA A 227 0.93 15.65 7.30
N GLY A 228 0.96 16.37 6.17
CA GLY A 228 1.31 15.81 4.86
C GLY A 228 2.74 15.25 4.83
N TRP A 229 3.70 15.96 5.39
CA TRP A 229 5.09 15.48 5.50
C TRP A 229 5.24 14.29 6.44
N LEU A 230 4.50 14.25 7.57
CA LEU A 230 4.50 13.09 8.46
C LEU A 230 3.93 11.85 7.79
N VAL A 231 2.83 11.99 7.03
CA VAL A 231 2.26 10.89 6.24
C VAL A 231 3.24 10.47 5.14
N ALA A 232 3.96 11.40 4.51
CA ALA A 232 4.98 11.08 3.51
C ALA A 232 6.15 10.31 4.14
N ALA A 233 6.64 10.72 5.31
CA ALA A 233 7.69 10.02 6.05
C ALA A 233 7.25 8.61 6.50
N TRP A 234 5.99 8.47 6.93
CA TRP A 234 5.42 7.16 7.22
C TRP A 234 5.33 6.29 5.95
N GLN A 235 4.90 6.86 4.83
CA GLN A 235 4.78 6.11 3.56
C GLN A 235 6.12 5.57 3.08
N VAL A 236 7.22 6.36 3.14
CA VAL A 236 8.55 5.88 2.74
C VAL A 236 9.09 4.82 3.70
N SER A 237 8.67 4.82 4.96
CA SER A 237 9.07 3.81 5.93
C SER A 237 8.41 2.43 5.73
N LEU A 238 7.42 2.33 4.86
CA LEU A 238 6.82 1.05 4.48
C LEU A 238 7.67 0.29 3.46
N GLY A 239 8.41 1.01 2.60
CA GLY A 239 9.30 0.42 1.61
C GLY A 239 9.65 1.36 0.48
N PHE A 240 10.73 1.04 -0.22
CA PHE A 240 11.22 1.85 -1.32
C PHE A 240 10.54 1.54 -2.65
N SER A 241 9.92 0.39 -2.82
CA SER A 241 9.16 0.04 -4.04
C SER A 241 8.12 1.11 -4.38
N LEU A 242 7.47 1.69 -3.38
CA LEU A 242 6.53 2.81 -3.53
C LEU A 242 7.14 4.14 -3.08
N GLY A 243 8.01 4.11 -2.07
CA GLY A 243 8.59 5.30 -1.45
C GLY A 243 9.52 6.07 -2.37
N LEU A 244 10.34 5.40 -3.18
CA LEU A 244 11.29 6.06 -4.08
C LEU A 244 10.58 6.77 -5.25
N PRO A 245 9.65 6.15 -5.99
CA PRO A 245 8.86 6.87 -6.99
C PRO A 245 8.09 8.05 -6.38
N PHE A 246 7.60 7.91 -5.16
CA PHE A 246 6.93 8.99 -4.45
C PHE A 246 7.89 10.14 -4.11
N ALA A 247 9.11 9.84 -3.68
CA ALA A 247 10.16 10.86 -3.45
C ALA A 247 10.47 11.65 -4.74
N TYR A 248 10.53 10.98 -5.90
CA TYR A 248 10.69 11.67 -7.19
C TYR A 248 9.51 12.60 -7.51
N VAL A 249 8.29 12.19 -7.23
CA VAL A 249 7.09 13.05 -7.42
C VAL A 249 7.14 14.26 -6.49
N LEU A 250 7.52 14.09 -5.22
CA LEU A 250 7.71 15.20 -4.28
C LEU A 250 8.82 16.14 -4.72
N GLY A 251 9.94 15.59 -5.21
CA GLY A 251 11.04 16.38 -5.78
C GLY A 251 10.60 17.20 -6.99
N ALA A 252 9.87 16.59 -7.93
CA ALA A 252 9.31 17.28 -9.08
C ALA A 252 8.34 18.40 -8.65
N ALA A 253 7.46 18.14 -7.67
CA ALA A 253 6.55 19.15 -7.13
C ALA A 253 7.32 20.31 -6.47
N ALA A 254 8.40 20.03 -5.73
CA ALA A 254 9.27 21.04 -5.14
C ALA A 254 9.95 21.91 -6.21
N VAL A 255 10.43 21.31 -7.29
CA VAL A 255 11.02 22.05 -8.44
C VAL A 255 9.98 22.98 -9.08
N VAL A 256 8.76 22.48 -9.34
CA VAL A 256 7.67 23.28 -9.90
C VAL A 256 7.31 24.45 -8.97
N LEU A 257 7.25 24.21 -7.66
CA LEU A 257 6.99 25.26 -6.68
C LEU A 257 8.11 26.29 -6.67
N ALA A 258 9.38 25.86 -6.60
CA ALA A 258 10.54 26.75 -6.62
C ALA A 258 10.59 27.60 -7.89
N THR A 259 10.36 27.00 -9.05
CA THR A 259 10.29 27.71 -10.34
C THR A 259 9.15 28.73 -10.33
N THR A 260 7.98 28.36 -9.81
CA THR A 260 6.84 29.29 -9.68
C THR A 260 7.17 30.50 -8.79
N VAL A 261 7.81 30.25 -7.65
CA VAL A 261 8.27 31.31 -6.73
C VAL A 261 9.27 32.24 -7.45
N LEU A 262 10.25 31.65 -8.12
CA LEU A 262 11.31 32.38 -8.81
C LEU A 262 10.74 33.27 -9.94
N VAL A 263 9.89 32.70 -10.82
CA VAL A 263 9.24 33.43 -11.93
C VAL A 263 8.39 34.57 -11.40
N ARG A 264 7.60 34.37 -10.33
CA ARG A 264 6.81 35.45 -9.71
C ARG A 264 7.69 36.55 -9.13
N ARG A 265 8.82 36.19 -8.49
CA ARG A 265 9.78 37.16 -7.98
C ARG A 265 10.38 38.02 -9.09
N PHE A 266 10.78 37.40 -10.21
CA PHE A 266 11.30 38.13 -11.36
C PHE A 266 10.27 39.03 -12.03
N ARG A 267 9.01 38.58 -12.12
CA ARG A 267 7.91 39.38 -12.69
C ARG A 267 7.40 40.47 -11.77
N ARG A 268 8.02 40.67 -10.58
CA ARG A 268 7.59 41.66 -9.58
C ARG A 268 6.09 41.62 -9.31
N ALA A 269 5.48 40.44 -9.26
CA ALA A 269 4.06 40.27 -9.09
C ALA A 269 3.60 40.90 -7.75
N ALA A 270 2.61 41.76 -7.80
CA ALA A 270 2.10 42.55 -6.67
C ALA A 270 1.38 41.68 -5.59
N ASP A 271 1.13 40.41 -5.86
CA ASP A 271 0.25 39.54 -5.05
C ASP A 271 0.90 38.97 -3.78
N GLY A 272 2.00 39.52 -3.31
CA GLY A 272 2.68 39.05 -2.09
C GLY A 272 3.45 37.74 -2.27
N PRO A 273 4.18 37.26 -1.24
CA PRO A 273 5.02 36.08 -1.34
C PRO A 273 4.19 34.81 -1.54
N VAL A 274 4.61 33.96 -2.48
CA VAL A 274 3.99 32.64 -2.76
C VAL A 274 4.06 31.72 -1.54
N LEU A 275 5.12 31.85 -0.71
CA LEU A 275 5.34 31.13 0.52
C LEU A 275 5.55 32.12 1.67
N GLY A 276 4.72 32.03 2.71
CA GLY A 276 4.98 32.73 3.98
C GLY A 276 6.03 32.00 4.79
N TRP A 277 6.73 32.71 5.70
CA TRP A 277 7.81 32.15 6.53
C TRP A 277 7.40 30.87 7.27
N ARG A 278 6.23 30.87 7.91
CA ARG A 278 5.71 29.69 8.64
C ARG A 278 5.55 28.46 7.74
N LEU A 279 5.11 28.65 6.52
CA LEU A 279 4.94 27.53 5.57
C LEU A 279 6.29 27.01 5.09
N LEU A 280 7.23 27.92 4.79
CA LEU A 280 8.58 27.56 4.38
C LEU A 280 9.31 26.76 5.48
N THR A 281 9.26 27.21 6.74
CA THR A 281 9.88 26.47 7.85
C THR A 281 9.23 25.12 8.09
N THR A 282 7.92 25.01 7.90
CA THR A 282 7.20 23.72 7.99
C THR A 282 7.61 22.77 6.85
N ASP A 283 7.77 23.28 5.64
CA ASP A 283 8.23 22.48 4.50
C ASP A 283 9.68 22.01 4.69
N LEU A 284 10.57 22.89 5.11
CA LEU A 284 11.96 22.53 5.38
C LEU A 284 12.07 21.49 6.50
N GLY A 285 11.36 21.69 7.62
CA GLY A 285 11.34 20.74 8.73
C GLY A 285 10.73 19.40 8.34
N GLY A 286 9.61 19.43 7.61
CA GLY A 286 8.94 18.23 7.13
C GLY A 286 9.76 17.47 6.08
N PHE A 287 10.38 18.16 5.14
CA PHE A 287 11.33 17.58 4.19
C PHE A 287 12.53 16.94 4.90
N LEU A 288 13.08 17.62 5.92
CA LEU A 288 14.20 17.08 6.69
C LEU A 288 13.79 15.78 7.39
N ILE A 289 12.62 15.73 8.02
CA ILE A 289 12.09 14.49 8.63
C ILE A 289 11.95 13.39 7.57
N PHE A 290 11.32 13.68 6.44
CA PHE A 290 11.14 12.73 5.33
C PHE A 290 12.48 12.20 4.82
N ALA A 291 13.44 13.10 4.55
CA ALA A 291 14.77 12.74 4.05
C ALA A 291 15.55 11.92 5.09
N THR A 292 15.51 12.31 6.38
CA THR A 292 16.17 11.58 7.46
C THR A 292 15.62 10.16 7.58
N VAL A 293 14.30 9.99 7.59
CA VAL A 293 13.67 8.66 7.62
C VAL A 293 14.09 7.84 6.40
N GLY A 294 14.02 8.42 5.20
CA GLY A 294 14.43 7.75 3.96
C GLY A 294 15.91 7.32 3.99
N VAL A 295 16.81 8.21 4.38
CA VAL A 295 18.26 7.92 4.43
C VAL A 295 18.57 6.85 5.50
N LEU A 296 18.03 6.98 6.71
CA LEU A 296 18.28 6.01 7.78
C LEU A 296 17.82 4.59 7.38
N ILE A 297 16.68 4.49 6.68
CA ILE A 297 16.19 3.21 6.19
C ILE A 297 17.03 2.72 5.01
N ALA A 298 17.55 3.59 4.15
CA ALA A 298 18.32 3.21 2.96
C ALA A 298 19.71 2.65 3.30
N ILE A 299 20.37 3.15 4.37
CA ILE A 299 21.73 2.74 4.74
C ILE A 299 21.95 1.22 4.76
N PRO A 300 21.10 0.40 5.42
CA PRO A 300 21.28 -1.04 5.45
C PRO A 300 21.21 -1.71 4.08
N TYR A 301 20.37 -1.21 3.17
CA TYR A 301 20.26 -1.76 1.82
C TYR A 301 21.56 -1.61 1.00
N PHE A 302 22.26 -0.48 1.18
CA PHE A 302 23.56 -0.26 0.55
C PHE A 302 24.68 -1.13 1.16
N ARG A 303 24.42 -1.77 2.29
CA ARG A 303 25.37 -2.69 2.96
C ARG A 303 25.13 -4.15 2.64
N VAL A 304 24.04 -4.48 1.92
CA VAL A 304 23.79 -5.84 1.43
C VAL A 304 24.73 -6.12 0.27
N PRO A 305 25.58 -7.16 0.34
CA PRO A 305 26.44 -7.54 -0.77
C PRO A 305 25.62 -7.94 -2.00
N ASP A 306 26.09 -7.61 -3.19
CA ASP A 306 25.51 -7.99 -4.49
C ASP A 306 24.01 -7.63 -4.65
N ALA A 307 23.58 -6.58 -3.98
CA ALA A 307 22.17 -6.16 -3.94
C ALA A 307 21.69 -5.44 -5.22
N ALA A 308 22.56 -5.19 -6.20
CA ALA A 308 22.13 -4.53 -7.44
C ALA A 308 21.28 -5.50 -8.29
N PRO A 309 20.08 -5.10 -8.73
CA PRO A 309 19.31 -5.92 -9.66
C PRO A 309 20.09 -6.01 -10.97
N ALA A 310 20.32 -7.22 -11.45
CA ALA A 310 20.83 -7.37 -12.79
C ALA A 310 19.84 -6.73 -13.79
N ALA A 311 20.33 -6.01 -14.80
CA ALA A 311 19.47 -5.47 -15.86
C ALA A 311 18.58 -6.56 -16.50
N THR A 312 19.05 -7.81 -16.48
CA THR A 312 18.32 -9.03 -16.86
C THR A 312 17.10 -9.31 -15.98
N GLU A 313 17.18 -9.05 -14.69
CA GLU A 313 16.04 -9.23 -13.77
C GLU A 313 14.96 -8.16 -14.03
N ILE A 314 15.37 -6.91 -14.21
CA ILE A 314 14.45 -5.83 -14.60
C ILE A 314 13.79 -6.15 -15.95
N ALA A 315 14.57 -6.68 -16.92
CA ALA A 315 14.04 -7.07 -18.22
C ALA A 315 13.01 -8.21 -18.11
N PHE A 316 13.28 -9.20 -17.25
CA PHE A 316 12.36 -10.31 -16.99
C PHE A 316 11.00 -9.83 -16.46
N TYR A 317 10.99 -8.86 -15.54
CA TYR A 317 9.77 -8.30 -14.96
C TYR A 317 9.18 -7.14 -15.76
N SER A 318 9.77 -6.69 -16.86
CA SER A 318 9.25 -5.59 -17.66
C SER A 318 8.04 -6.04 -18.49
N PRO A 319 6.84 -5.48 -18.24
CA PRO A 319 5.62 -5.94 -18.90
C PRO A 319 5.59 -5.50 -20.37
N PRO A 320 5.07 -6.33 -21.29
CA PRO A 320 4.77 -5.90 -22.66
C PRO A 320 3.61 -4.89 -22.67
N VAL A 321 3.50 -4.06 -23.70
CA VAL A 321 2.45 -3.03 -23.81
C VAL A 321 1.04 -3.61 -23.64
N ARG A 322 0.78 -4.82 -24.17
CA ARG A 322 -0.51 -5.51 -24.05
C ARG A 322 -0.92 -5.78 -22.59
N SER A 323 0.03 -5.85 -21.65
CA SER A 323 -0.24 -6.03 -20.22
C SER A 323 -1.21 -4.98 -19.65
N LEU A 324 -1.21 -3.77 -20.19
CA LEU A 324 -2.13 -2.70 -19.81
C LEU A 324 -3.60 -3.01 -20.10
N LEU A 325 -3.87 -4.00 -20.96
CA LEU A 325 -5.21 -4.44 -21.37
C LEU A 325 -5.57 -5.82 -20.80
N ILE A 326 -4.69 -6.46 -20.03
CA ILE A 326 -4.90 -7.83 -19.54
C ILE A 326 -5.26 -7.77 -18.04
N GLY A 327 -6.44 -8.31 -17.71
CA GLY A 327 -6.92 -8.40 -16.33
C GLY A 327 -6.42 -9.66 -15.61
N PRO A 328 -6.34 -9.62 -14.28
CA PRO A 328 -5.88 -10.73 -13.45
C PRO A 328 -6.89 -11.89 -13.41
N ALA A 329 -6.40 -13.06 -13.03
CA ALA A 329 -7.22 -14.30 -12.96
C ALA A 329 -8.36 -14.18 -11.94
N ALA A 330 -8.14 -13.45 -10.85
CA ALA A 330 -9.11 -13.25 -9.78
C ALA A 330 -10.29 -12.34 -10.17
N SER A 331 -10.23 -11.60 -11.29
CA SER A 331 -11.32 -10.72 -11.73
C SER A 331 -12.54 -11.53 -12.19
N TRP A 332 -13.72 -11.17 -11.71
CA TRP A 332 -14.98 -11.81 -12.16
C TRP A 332 -15.28 -11.56 -13.63
N ILE A 333 -15.00 -10.35 -14.11
CA ILE A 333 -15.30 -9.98 -15.50
C ILE A 333 -14.17 -10.43 -16.43
N TRP A 334 -12.92 -10.19 -16.06
CA TRP A 334 -11.76 -10.36 -16.95
C TRP A 334 -10.96 -11.64 -16.70
N GLY A 335 -11.27 -12.39 -15.63
CA GLY A 335 -10.53 -13.61 -15.29
C GLY A 335 -10.56 -14.65 -16.41
N ALA A 336 -11.74 -15.10 -16.81
CA ALA A 336 -11.91 -16.09 -17.86
C ALA A 336 -11.63 -15.54 -19.28
N PRO A 337 -12.17 -14.36 -19.70
CA PRO A 337 -11.91 -13.82 -21.04
C PRO A 337 -10.44 -13.56 -21.35
N HIS A 338 -9.65 -13.19 -20.33
CA HIS A 338 -8.22 -12.88 -20.50
C HIS A 338 -7.29 -14.07 -20.18
N ALA A 339 -7.80 -15.30 -20.03
CA ALA A 339 -6.97 -16.48 -19.72
C ALA A 339 -5.91 -16.75 -20.80
N GLY A 340 -6.29 -16.72 -22.08
CA GLY A 340 -5.36 -16.90 -23.21
C GLY A 340 -4.29 -15.80 -23.28
N PRO A 341 -4.65 -14.51 -23.35
CA PRO A 341 -3.66 -13.43 -23.31
C PRO A 341 -2.74 -13.48 -22.08
N ARG A 342 -3.27 -13.88 -20.92
CA ARG A 342 -2.51 -13.96 -19.66
C ARG A 342 -1.47 -15.07 -19.66
N SER A 343 -1.77 -16.24 -20.24
CA SER A 343 -0.83 -17.37 -20.31
C SER A 343 0.42 -17.06 -21.15
N SER A 344 0.37 -16.05 -22.01
CA SER A 344 1.50 -15.60 -22.83
C SER A 344 2.39 -14.57 -22.14
N LEU A 345 2.11 -14.19 -20.88
CA LEU A 345 2.95 -13.30 -20.08
C LEU A 345 4.04 -14.11 -19.36
N THR A 346 5.23 -13.55 -19.25
CA THR A 346 6.37 -14.19 -18.57
C THR A 346 6.08 -14.39 -17.07
N TRP A 347 5.47 -13.39 -16.43
CA TRP A 347 5.09 -13.44 -15.02
C TRP A 347 3.69 -12.84 -14.80
N PRO A 348 2.62 -13.62 -15.01
CA PRO A 348 1.23 -13.10 -15.00
C PRO A 348 0.85 -12.34 -13.73
N ALA A 349 1.36 -12.76 -12.55
CA ALA A 349 1.05 -12.13 -11.26
C ALA A 349 1.45 -10.65 -11.22
N GLU A 350 2.56 -10.26 -11.83
CA GLU A 350 3.08 -8.88 -11.83
C GLU A 350 2.81 -8.13 -13.16
N MET A 351 2.32 -8.85 -14.20
CA MET A 351 2.14 -8.29 -15.53
C MET A 351 0.68 -8.13 -15.97
N THR A 352 -0.30 -8.44 -15.13
CA THR A 352 -1.71 -8.17 -15.41
C THR A 352 -2.08 -6.77 -14.91
N LEU A 353 -1.98 -5.77 -15.79
CA LEU A 353 -1.97 -4.36 -15.42
C LEU A 353 -3.23 -3.58 -15.85
N LEU A 354 -4.34 -4.24 -16.15
CA LEU A 354 -5.59 -3.58 -16.53
C LEU A 354 -6.15 -2.72 -15.37
N PRO A 355 -6.24 -1.38 -15.52
CA PRO A 355 -6.85 -0.52 -14.49
C PRO A 355 -8.38 -0.49 -14.56
N GLY A 356 -8.97 -1.10 -15.58
CA GLY A 356 -10.37 -1.13 -15.91
C GLY A 356 -10.70 -0.42 -17.23
N PHE A 357 -11.48 -1.05 -18.09
CA PHE A 357 -11.94 -0.43 -19.34
C PHE A 357 -12.91 0.72 -19.07
N GLY A 358 -13.74 0.59 -18.02
CA GLY A 358 -14.58 1.68 -17.54
C GLY A 358 -13.77 2.92 -17.14
N LEU A 359 -12.64 2.72 -16.46
CA LEU A 359 -11.72 3.81 -16.12
C LEU A 359 -11.08 4.41 -17.37
N TYR A 360 -10.62 3.61 -18.32
CA TYR A 360 -10.09 4.11 -19.60
C TYR A 360 -11.14 4.94 -20.37
N ALA A 361 -12.37 4.43 -20.49
CA ALA A 361 -13.45 5.15 -21.17
C ALA A 361 -13.74 6.50 -20.50
N LEU A 362 -13.86 6.52 -19.16
CA LEU A 362 -14.12 7.75 -18.41
C LEU A 362 -12.95 8.74 -18.49
N ALA A 363 -11.70 8.26 -18.49
CA ALA A 363 -10.53 9.11 -18.66
C ALA A 363 -10.50 9.72 -20.07
N LEU A 364 -10.80 8.95 -21.13
CA LEU A 364 -10.93 9.44 -22.51
C LEU A 364 -12.04 10.51 -22.63
N VAL A 365 -13.21 10.25 -22.04
CA VAL A 365 -14.27 11.26 -21.95
C VAL A 365 -13.76 12.51 -21.24
N GLY A 366 -12.96 12.36 -20.18
CA GLY A 366 -12.34 13.44 -19.42
C GLY A 366 -11.36 14.30 -20.22
N LEU A 367 -10.86 13.84 -21.35
CA LEU A 367 -10.02 14.64 -22.26
C LEU A 367 -10.84 15.71 -23.01
N VAL A 368 -12.10 15.42 -23.31
CA VAL A 368 -12.98 16.31 -24.08
C VAL A 368 -13.94 17.04 -23.17
N PHE A 369 -14.58 16.31 -22.25
CA PHE A 369 -15.66 16.75 -21.40
C PHE A 369 -15.21 16.70 -19.93
N SER A 370 -14.83 17.85 -19.36
CA SER A 370 -14.20 17.88 -18.05
C SER A 370 -14.28 19.25 -17.37
N VAL A 371 -14.28 19.25 -16.04
CA VAL A 371 -14.09 20.47 -15.24
C VAL A 371 -12.65 21.00 -15.28
N TRP A 372 -11.71 20.19 -15.74
CA TRP A 372 -10.31 20.58 -15.90
C TRP A 372 -10.11 21.40 -17.16
N THR A 373 -9.28 22.43 -17.10
CA THR A 373 -8.92 23.24 -18.28
C THR A 373 -8.13 22.41 -19.30
N ARG A 374 -8.12 22.83 -20.56
CA ARG A 374 -7.37 22.13 -21.63
C ARG A 374 -5.88 21.93 -21.30
N TRP A 375 -5.24 22.91 -20.67
CA TRP A 375 -3.84 22.82 -20.26
C TRP A 375 -3.63 21.81 -19.13
N GLN A 376 -4.53 21.77 -18.15
CA GLN A 376 -4.48 20.79 -17.07
C GLN A 376 -4.67 19.37 -17.61
N ARG A 377 -5.58 19.17 -18.56
CA ARG A 377 -5.77 17.89 -19.24
C ARG A 377 -4.54 17.48 -20.03
N LEU A 378 -3.91 18.41 -20.77
CA LEU A 378 -2.65 18.15 -21.49
C LEU A 378 -1.54 17.70 -20.52
N VAL A 379 -1.33 18.43 -19.43
CA VAL A 379 -0.34 18.05 -18.40
C VAL A 379 -0.65 16.69 -17.82
N LEU A 380 -1.91 16.37 -17.48
CA LEU A 380 -2.30 15.06 -16.98
C LEU A 380 -2.02 13.95 -18.00
N VAL A 381 -2.30 14.16 -19.30
CA VAL A 381 -1.97 13.20 -20.36
C VAL A 381 -0.48 12.96 -20.47
N LEU A 382 0.33 14.03 -20.42
CA LEU A 382 1.79 13.89 -20.45
C LEU A 382 2.30 13.13 -19.22
N CYS A 383 1.73 13.37 -18.04
CA CYS A 383 2.04 12.60 -16.82
C CYS A 383 1.62 11.13 -16.95
N VAL A 384 0.45 10.85 -17.55
CA VAL A 384 0.02 9.46 -17.83
C VAL A 384 0.99 8.79 -18.79
N ALA A 385 1.38 9.46 -19.89
CA ALA A 385 2.33 8.91 -20.84
C ALA A 385 3.69 8.60 -20.19
N ALA A 386 4.22 9.52 -19.39
CA ALA A 386 5.46 9.31 -18.63
C ALA A 386 5.34 8.13 -17.65
N ALA A 387 4.23 8.04 -16.91
CA ALA A 387 3.98 6.94 -15.98
C ALA A 387 3.85 5.58 -16.71
N VAL A 388 3.17 5.54 -17.87
CA VAL A 388 3.09 4.33 -18.71
C VAL A 388 4.46 3.92 -19.21
N ILE A 389 5.27 4.86 -19.71
CA ILE A 389 6.64 4.58 -20.18
C ILE A 389 7.47 3.95 -19.05
N LEU A 390 7.40 4.50 -17.85
CA LEU A 390 8.10 3.95 -16.68
C LEU A 390 7.54 2.58 -16.27
N THR A 391 6.22 2.38 -16.34
CA THR A 391 5.57 1.09 -16.05
C THR A 391 6.03 -0.01 -17.00
N LEU A 392 6.33 0.31 -18.25
CA LEU A 392 6.82 -0.65 -19.24
C LEU A 392 8.29 -1.03 -19.03
N GLY A 393 9.02 -0.31 -18.20
CA GLY A 393 10.40 -0.63 -17.84
C GLY A 393 11.33 -0.71 -19.07
N SER A 394 12.05 -1.83 -19.19
CA SER A 394 12.97 -2.07 -20.31
C SER A 394 12.27 -2.41 -21.63
N THR A 395 10.98 -2.75 -21.62
CA THR A 395 10.20 -2.96 -22.85
C THR A 395 10.12 -1.69 -23.69
N PHE A 396 10.17 -0.51 -23.07
CA PHE A 396 10.21 0.76 -23.78
C PHE A 396 11.66 1.11 -24.15
N PHE A 397 12.05 0.85 -25.40
CA PHE A 397 13.38 1.15 -25.96
C PHE A 397 14.57 0.71 -25.09
N GLY A 398 14.48 -0.48 -24.48
CA GLY A 398 15.51 -1.01 -23.59
C GLY A 398 15.60 -0.35 -22.22
N GLY A 399 14.77 0.65 -21.92
CA GLY A 399 14.72 1.36 -20.64
C GLY A 399 15.90 2.27 -20.34
N ARG A 400 16.95 2.29 -21.16
CA ARG A 400 18.24 2.99 -20.88
C ARG A 400 18.06 4.49 -20.59
N TRP A 401 17.16 5.17 -21.34
CA TRP A 401 16.93 6.61 -21.23
C TRP A 401 15.73 6.96 -20.33
N THR A 402 15.10 5.97 -19.74
CA THR A 402 13.89 6.14 -18.94
C THR A 402 14.02 5.43 -17.60
N TYR A 403 13.64 4.16 -17.55
CA TYR A 403 13.53 3.39 -16.32
C TYR A 403 14.89 3.12 -15.67
N LEU A 404 15.87 2.63 -16.44
CA LEU A 404 17.19 2.27 -15.91
C LEU A 404 17.96 3.51 -15.40
N LEU A 405 17.76 4.68 -16.00
CA LEU A 405 18.34 5.93 -15.52
C LEU A 405 17.90 6.28 -14.09
N LEU A 406 16.67 5.94 -13.72
CA LEU A 406 16.09 6.29 -12.42
C LEU A 406 16.27 5.20 -11.36
N PHE A 407 16.35 3.93 -11.79
CA PHE A 407 16.25 2.78 -10.89
C PHE A 407 17.35 1.73 -11.09
N GLY A 408 18.11 1.78 -12.18
CA GLY A 408 19.04 0.71 -12.58
C GLY A 408 20.28 0.55 -11.68
N ASP A 409 20.79 1.66 -11.15
CA ASP A 409 22.03 1.67 -10.34
C ASP A 409 21.77 1.59 -8.82
N LEU A 410 20.52 1.38 -8.43
CA LEU A 410 20.13 1.30 -7.02
C LEU A 410 20.11 -0.15 -6.54
N PRO A 411 20.40 -0.43 -5.24
CA PRO A 411 20.23 -1.75 -4.66
C PRO A 411 18.84 -2.31 -4.93
N GLY A 412 18.74 -3.61 -5.24
CA GLY A 412 17.52 -4.26 -5.73
C GLY A 412 16.27 -4.06 -4.87
N SER A 413 16.46 -3.91 -3.56
CA SER A 413 15.36 -3.63 -2.62
C SER A 413 15.00 -2.15 -2.51
N ILE A 414 15.86 -1.23 -2.95
CA ILE A 414 15.57 0.21 -3.10
C ILE A 414 15.11 0.48 -4.53
N GLY A 415 15.78 -0.13 -5.51
CA GLY A 415 15.38 -0.06 -6.90
C GLY A 415 14.03 -0.74 -7.11
N VAL A 416 13.16 -0.12 -7.89
CA VAL A 416 11.90 -0.77 -8.29
C VAL A 416 12.25 -1.80 -9.37
N ARG A 417 12.56 -3.04 -8.97
CA ARG A 417 12.93 -4.11 -9.92
C ARG A 417 11.75 -4.61 -10.78
N ILE A 418 10.53 -4.33 -10.33
CA ILE A 418 9.28 -4.72 -11.00
C ILE A 418 8.58 -3.47 -11.53
N PRO A 419 8.83 -3.06 -12.78
CA PRO A 419 8.29 -1.83 -13.36
C PRO A 419 6.76 -1.76 -13.34
N GLY A 420 6.09 -2.91 -13.50
CA GLY A 420 4.63 -3.02 -13.49
C GLY A 420 3.95 -2.39 -12.25
N ARG A 421 4.63 -2.34 -11.12
CA ARG A 421 4.13 -1.73 -9.87
C ARG A 421 3.92 -0.22 -9.98
N LEU A 422 4.57 0.46 -10.94
CA LEU A 422 4.33 1.87 -11.25
C LEU A 422 2.95 2.12 -11.88
N MET A 423 2.19 1.07 -12.22
CA MET A 423 0.77 1.14 -12.59
C MET A 423 -0.08 1.90 -11.57
N LEU A 424 0.37 1.98 -10.34
CA LEU A 424 -0.17 2.85 -9.29
C LEU A 424 -0.37 4.29 -9.78
N TRP A 425 0.68 4.88 -10.39
CA TRP A 425 0.68 6.26 -10.85
C TRP A 425 -0.21 6.45 -12.07
N VAL A 426 -0.17 5.49 -13.02
CA VAL A 426 -1.06 5.49 -14.18
C VAL A 426 -2.51 5.50 -13.72
N THR A 427 -2.87 4.59 -12.81
CA THR A 427 -4.24 4.46 -12.28
C THR A 427 -4.69 5.74 -11.56
N LEU A 428 -3.83 6.35 -10.73
CA LEU A 428 -4.14 7.59 -10.03
C LEU A 428 -4.40 8.76 -10.99
N LEU A 429 -3.57 8.91 -12.01
CA LEU A 429 -3.70 9.98 -13.01
C LEU A 429 -4.94 9.79 -13.90
N LEU A 430 -5.23 8.55 -14.32
CA LEU A 430 -6.46 8.21 -15.03
C LEU A 430 -7.70 8.49 -14.17
N ALA A 431 -7.67 8.16 -12.88
CA ALA A 431 -8.76 8.45 -11.95
C ALA A 431 -9.00 9.96 -11.79
N ILE A 432 -7.95 10.80 -11.82
CA ILE A 432 -8.08 12.26 -11.80
C ILE A 432 -8.72 12.76 -13.10
N LEU A 433 -8.36 12.24 -14.27
CA LEU A 433 -8.97 12.58 -15.55
C LEU A 433 -10.45 12.17 -15.56
N ALA A 434 -10.78 10.95 -15.16
CA ALA A 434 -12.13 10.42 -15.06
C ALA A 434 -13.00 11.24 -14.08
N ALA A 435 -12.43 11.64 -12.95
CA ALA A 435 -13.12 12.51 -11.99
C ALA A 435 -13.47 13.86 -12.62
N GLY A 436 -12.66 14.39 -13.52
CA GLY A 436 -12.98 15.60 -14.27
C GLY A 436 -14.23 15.45 -15.14
N ALA A 437 -14.39 14.31 -15.82
CA ALA A 437 -15.57 13.97 -16.62
C ALA A 437 -16.83 13.87 -15.76
N VAL A 438 -16.75 13.07 -14.68
CA VAL A 438 -17.89 12.86 -13.79
C VAL A 438 -18.31 14.14 -13.07
N ALA A 439 -17.36 14.98 -12.66
CA ALA A 439 -17.68 16.27 -12.05
C ALA A 439 -18.41 17.21 -13.04
N GLU A 440 -18.02 17.20 -14.31
CA GLU A 440 -18.71 17.95 -15.35
C GLU A 440 -20.11 17.38 -15.65
N PHE A 441 -20.23 16.06 -15.68
CA PHE A 441 -21.52 15.38 -15.84
C PHE A 441 -22.50 15.75 -14.72
N VAL A 442 -22.06 15.65 -13.46
CA VAL A 442 -22.86 16.03 -12.29
C VAL A 442 -23.28 17.49 -12.37
N ARG A 443 -22.35 18.39 -12.69
CA ARG A 443 -22.62 19.84 -12.84
C ARG A 443 -23.70 20.11 -13.88
N ARG A 444 -23.65 19.45 -15.05
CA ARG A 444 -24.67 19.60 -16.10
C ARG A 444 -26.00 18.99 -15.70
N ALA A 445 -25.99 17.83 -15.05
CA ALA A 445 -27.20 17.20 -14.53
C ALA A 445 -27.91 18.09 -13.52
N GLU A 446 -27.17 18.70 -12.59
CA GLU A 446 -27.71 19.68 -11.62
C GLU A 446 -28.26 20.92 -12.33
N TYR A 447 -27.54 21.48 -13.31
CA TYR A 447 -27.99 22.62 -14.09
C TYR A 447 -29.30 22.36 -14.85
N LEU A 448 -29.37 21.24 -15.57
CA LEU A 448 -30.58 20.85 -16.31
C LEU A 448 -31.77 20.58 -15.39
N SER A 449 -31.52 19.99 -14.19
CA SER A 449 -32.59 19.75 -13.22
C SER A 449 -33.15 21.02 -12.63
N ALA A 450 -32.32 22.06 -12.45
CA ALA A 450 -32.73 23.37 -11.92
C ALA A 450 -33.57 24.20 -12.92
N GLN A 451 -33.42 23.95 -14.22
CA GLN A 451 -34.16 24.65 -15.28
C GLN A 451 -35.58 24.13 -15.52
N ARG A 452 -35.96 22.96 -14.98
CA ARG A 452 -37.31 22.40 -15.15
C ARG A 452 -38.30 23.04 -14.16
N LEU A 453 -39.50 23.32 -14.63
CA LEU A 453 -40.62 23.80 -13.83
C LEU A 453 -41.71 22.70 -13.74
N PRO A 454 -42.05 22.21 -12.54
CA PRO A 454 -41.38 22.44 -11.26
C PRO A 454 -39.95 21.90 -11.26
N PRO A 455 -39.02 22.50 -10.47
CA PRO A 455 -37.63 22.04 -10.42
C PRO A 455 -37.63 20.58 -10.00
N TRP A 456 -37.13 19.73 -10.89
CA TRP A 456 -37.13 18.31 -10.71
C TRP A 456 -35.73 17.90 -10.22
N PRO A 457 -35.55 17.61 -8.94
CA PRO A 457 -34.58 16.62 -8.56
C PRO A 457 -35.32 15.32 -8.45
N GLY A 458 -35.73 14.73 -9.58
CA GLY A 458 -36.17 13.35 -9.49
C GLY A 458 -35.05 12.53 -8.85
N PRO A 459 -35.31 11.66 -7.87
CA PRO A 459 -34.30 10.82 -7.25
C PRO A 459 -33.48 10.06 -8.30
N TRP A 460 -34.11 9.77 -9.44
CA TRP A 460 -33.50 9.07 -10.58
C TRP A 460 -32.33 9.82 -11.24
N LEU A 461 -32.37 11.14 -11.37
CA LEU A 461 -31.26 11.90 -11.94
C LEU A 461 -30.06 11.92 -10.98
N ARG A 462 -30.30 12.00 -9.67
CA ARG A 462 -29.24 11.86 -8.66
C ARG A 462 -28.64 10.46 -8.68
N LEU A 463 -29.46 9.42 -8.77
CA LEU A 463 -28.99 8.03 -8.92
C LEU A 463 -28.19 7.84 -10.20
N ALA A 464 -28.60 8.42 -11.34
CA ALA A 464 -27.85 8.37 -12.58
C ALA A 464 -26.43 8.92 -12.46
N THR A 465 -26.17 9.90 -11.56
CA THR A 465 -24.81 10.41 -11.32
C THR A 465 -23.87 9.38 -10.67
N PHE A 466 -24.41 8.30 -10.08
CA PHE A 466 -23.62 7.22 -9.50
C PHE A 466 -23.34 6.08 -10.49
N VAL A 467 -23.98 6.04 -11.65
CA VAL A 467 -23.78 4.97 -12.65
C VAL A 467 -22.31 4.78 -13.01
N PRO A 468 -21.50 5.81 -13.31
CA PRO A 468 -20.08 5.63 -13.58
C PRO A 468 -19.31 5.00 -12.41
N LEU A 469 -19.65 5.34 -11.18
CA LEU A 469 -19.05 4.75 -9.97
C LEU A 469 -19.40 3.26 -9.87
N LEU A 470 -20.67 2.90 -10.07
CA LEU A 470 -21.14 1.52 -9.99
C LEU A 470 -20.54 0.65 -11.09
N LEU A 471 -20.38 1.17 -12.31
CA LEU A 471 -19.73 0.48 -13.42
C LEU A 471 -18.25 0.17 -13.09
N VAL A 472 -17.50 1.16 -12.62
CA VAL A 472 -16.10 0.97 -12.21
C VAL A 472 -16.00 -0.03 -11.06
N LEU A 473 -16.89 0.06 -10.07
CA LEU A 473 -16.92 -0.88 -8.95
C LEU A 473 -17.23 -2.32 -9.40
N ALA A 474 -18.22 -2.50 -10.28
CA ALA A 474 -18.59 -3.80 -10.80
C ALA A 474 -17.45 -4.44 -11.61
N GLU A 475 -16.76 -3.65 -12.44
CA GLU A 475 -15.60 -4.11 -13.23
C GLU A 475 -14.42 -4.52 -12.33
N SER A 476 -14.30 -3.87 -11.19
CA SER A 476 -13.21 -4.07 -10.24
C SER A 476 -13.36 -5.34 -9.41
N TRP A 477 -14.54 -5.93 -9.31
CA TRP A 477 -14.82 -7.02 -8.38
C TRP A 477 -14.14 -8.33 -8.78
N GLY A 478 -13.71 -9.09 -7.77
CA GLY A 478 -13.04 -10.37 -7.96
C GLY A 478 -13.07 -11.25 -6.71
N THR A 479 -12.44 -12.41 -6.81
CA THR A 479 -12.28 -13.36 -5.71
C THR A 479 -10.83 -13.77 -5.57
N THR A 480 -10.21 -13.37 -4.48
CA THR A 480 -8.85 -13.80 -4.13
C THR A 480 -8.91 -15.07 -3.28
N PRO A 481 -8.10 -16.11 -3.58
CA PRO A 481 -7.99 -17.30 -2.74
C PRO A 481 -7.58 -16.94 -1.31
N HIS A 482 -8.03 -17.73 -0.33
CA HIS A 482 -7.65 -17.57 1.08
C HIS A 482 -7.24 -18.93 1.66
N PRO A 483 -6.04 -19.43 1.30
CA PRO A 483 -5.57 -20.70 1.83
C PRO A 483 -5.42 -20.68 3.34
N VAL A 484 -5.68 -21.84 3.97
CA VAL A 484 -5.50 -22.03 5.41
C VAL A 484 -4.03 -22.08 5.74
N VAL A 485 -3.61 -21.28 6.70
CA VAL A 485 -2.24 -21.31 7.25
C VAL A 485 -2.05 -22.60 8.02
N PRO A 486 -1.12 -23.47 7.62
CA PRO A 486 -0.84 -24.71 8.35
C PRO A 486 -0.38 -24.41 9.78
N ALA A 487 -0.86 -25.21 10.72
CA ALA A 487 -0.45 -25.09 12.11
C ALA A 487 1.09 -25.21 12.25
N GLN A 488 1.65 -24.41 13.16
CA GLN A 488 3.07 -24.48 13.47
C GLN A 488 3.40 -25.86 14.05
N PRO A 489 4.40 -26.58 13.49
CA PRO A 489 4.86 -27.84 14.05
C PRO A 489 5.32 -27.66 15.51
N ALA A 490 4.99 -28.63 16.36
CA ALA A 490 5.37 -28.60 17.78
C ALA A 490 6.89 -28.45 17.97
N THR A 491 7.67 -29.09 17.11
CA THR A 491 9.13 -28.99 17.05
C THR A 491 9.63 -27.56 16.93
N MET A 492 8.98 -26.73 16.12
CA MET A 492 9.34 -25.32 15.96
C MET A 492 9.11 -24.47 17.22
N ARG A 493 8.36 -24.97 18.20
CA ARG A 493 8.12 -24.29 19.49
C ARG A 493 9.18 -24.64 20.53
N THR A 494 9.85 -25.78 20.41
CA THR A 494 10.75 -26.33 21.44
C THR A 494 12.22 -26.26 21.03
N VAL A 495 12.53 -26.55 19.76
CA VAL A 495 13.90 -26.58 19.26
C VAL A 495 14.53 -25.19 19.26
N THR A 496 15.78 -25.14 19.71
CA THR A 496 16.62 -23.93 19.67
C THR A 496 17.70 -24.11 18.60
N GLY A 497 18.09 -23.04 17.94
CA GLY A 497 19.07 -23.11 16.87
C GLY A 497 20.17 -22.07 17.03
N PRO A 498 21.11 -22.04 16.08
CA PRO A 498 20.88 -21.94 14.62
C PRO A 498 20.42 -23.24 13.96
N LEU A 499 19.33 -23.15 13.22
CA LEU A 499 18.74 -24.32 12.60
C LEU A 499 18.33 -24.11 11.13
N VAL A 500 18.24 -25.22 10.39
CA VAL A 500 17.58 -25.26 9.09
C VAL A 500 16.39 -26.23 9.17
N VAL A 501 15.28 -25.87 8.52
CA VAL A 501 14.08 -26.70 8.44
C VAL A 501 13.95 -27.25 7.03
N LEU A 502 13.74 -28.54 6.90
CA LEU A 502 13.53 -29.25 5.65
C LEU A 502 12.08 -29.77 5.57
N PRO A 503 11.46 -29.78 4.39
CA PRO A 503 11.98 -29.33 3.10
C PRO A 503 12.09 -27.80 2.98
N THR A 504 13.12 -27.34 2.27
CA THR A 504 13.33 -25.92 1.94
C THR A 504 12.94 -25.64 0.49
N SER A 505 12.18 -24.58 0.28
CA SER A 505 11.78 -24.01 -1.01
C SER A 505 11.30 -22.58 -0.79
N GLY A 506 11.11 -21.79 -1.84
CA GLY A 506 10.65 -20.40 -1.67
C GLY A 506 9.42 -20.29 -0.77
N SER A 507 8.32 -20.91 -1.15
CA SER A 507 7.05 -20.85 -0.40
C SER A 507 7.11 -21.52 0.97
N SER A 508 7.86 -22.63 1.10
CA SER A 508 8.08 -23.31 2.40
C SER A 508 8.85 -22.41 3.37
N ASP A 509 9.89 -21.74 2.89
CA ASP A 509 10.75 -20.90 3.73
C ASP A 509 9.99 -19.66 4.24
N GLN A 510 9.11 -19.06 3.43
CA GLN A 510 8.25 -17.95 3.86
C GLN A 510 7.28 -18.38 4.99
N LEU A 511 6.74 -19.59 4.90
CA LEU A 511 5.90 -20.14 5.97
C LEU A 511 6.74 -20.48 7.24
N ILE A 512 7.97 -20.98 7.07
CA ILE A 512 8.90 -21.22 8.18
C ILE A 512 9.26 -19.91 8.89
N GLN A 513 9.45 -18.82 8.14
CA GLN A 513 9.61 -17.48 8.71
C GLN A 513 8.41 -17.10 9.59
N LEU A 514 7.17 -17.29 9.12
CA LEU A 514 5.97 -17.05 9.92
C LEU A 514 5.95 -17.90 11.20
N TRP A 515 6.27 -19.18 11.11
CA TRP A 515 6.32 -20.06 12.28
C TRP A 515 7.41 -19.66 13.29
N SER A 516 8.52 -19.06 12.82
CA SER A 516 9.58 -18.60 13.70
C SER A 516 9.15 -17.47 14.66
N THR A 517 8.01 -16.80 14.39
CA THR A 517 7.51 -15.67 15.21
C THR A 517 7.16 -16.04 16.65
N THR A 518 7.11 -17.32 16.99
CA THR A 518 6.91 -17.76 18.39
C THR A 518 8.13 -17.45 19.26
N ARG A 519 9.34 -17.63 18.76
CA ARG A 519 10.60 -17.50 19.51
C ARG A 519 11.64 -16.62 18.84
N PHE A 520 11.54 -16.45 17.51
CA PHE A 520 12.53 -15.75 16.69
C PHE A 520 13.94 -16.35 16.82
N GLN A 521 14.04 -17.69 16.95
CA GLN A 521 15.32 -18.38 16.91
C GLN A 521 15.98 -18.21 15.52
N PRO A 522 17.33 -18.19 15.46
CA PRO A 522 18.03 -18.11 14.17
C PRO A 522 17.68 -19.29 13.27
N ILE A 523 17.19 -19.02 12.07
CA ILE A 523 16.86 -20.00 11.04
C ILE A 523 17.63 -19.68 9.75
N ALA A 524 18.21 -20.70 9.12
CA ALA A 524 18.86 -20.51 7.83
C ALA A 524 17.86 -20.33 6.69
N ASN A 525 16.64 -20.84 6.87
CA ASN A 525 15.54 -20.65 5.93
C ASN A 525 15.19 -19.17 5.74
N GLY A 526 14.87 -18.84 4.51
CA GLY A 526 14.37 -17.51 4.15
C GLY A 526 14.10 -17.43 2.65
N ASP A 527 13.04 -16.69 2.32
CA ASP A 527 12.75 -16.28 0.96
C ASP A 527 12.17 -14.89 0.99
N GLY A 528 12.62 -14.05 0.07
CA GLY A 528 12.23 -12.64 0.06
C GLY A 528 12.21 -12.06 -1.34
N GLY A 529 11.84 -10.78 -1.42
CA GLY A 529 11.87 -10.04 -2.67
C GLY A 529 13.25 -9.99 -3.34
N PHE A 530 14.31 -10.21 -2.58
CA PHE A 530 15.68 -10.32 -3.02
C PHE A 530 16.25 -11.64 -2.49
N ALA A 531 16.47 -12.60 -3.38
CA ALA A 531 17.09 -13.87 -2.99
C ALA A 531 18.60 -13.69 -2.89
N ALA A 532 19.15 -13.78 -1.69
CA ALA A 532 20.59 -13.83 -1.51
C ALA A 532 21.17 -15.03 -2.27
N ALA A 533 22.28 -14.84 -2.98
CA ALA A 533 22.96 -15.93 -3.71
C ALA A 533 23.23 -17.13 -2.80
N ARG A 534 23.52 -16.90 -1.51
CA ARG A 534 23.68 -17.95 -0.50
C ARG A 534 22.43 -18.78 -0.24
N GLN A 535 21.22 -18.24 -0.40
CA GLN A 535 20.00 -19.05 -0.24
C GLN A 535 19.86 -20.10 -1.35
N ALA A 536 20.20 -19.73 -2.58
CA ALA A 536 20.25 -20.67 -3.69
C ALA A 536 21.33 -21.75 -3.45
N GLU A 537 22.49 -21.34 -2.92
CA GLU A 537 23.57 -22.26 -2.53
C GLU A 537 23.14 -23.18 -1.40
N LEU A 538 22.58 -22.64 -0.31
CA LEU A 538 22.05 -23.44 0.79
C LEU A 538 21.10 -24.52 0.27
N ARG A 539 20.11 -24.16 -0.55
CA ARG A 539 19.13 -25.12 -1.10
C ARG A 539 19.79 -26.20 -1.95
N ARG A 540 20.83 -25.87 -2.72
CA ARG A 540 21.59 -26.84 -3.50
C ARG A 540 22.37 -27.81 -2.61
N GLN A 541 23.10 -27.29 -1.62
CA GLN A 541 23.96 -28.05 -0.74
C GLN A 541 23.19 -28.99 0.20
N VAL A 542 21.99 -28.60 0.64
CA VAL A 542 21.16 -29.44 1.51
C VAL A 542 20.24 -30.40 0.74
N ALA A 543 20.22 -30.34 -0.59
CA ALA A 543 19.32 -31.18 -1.39
C ALA A 543 19.58 -32.68 -1.20
N THR A 544 20.81 -33.05 -0.87
CA THR A 544 21.24 -34.43 -0.65
C THR A 544 21.36 -34.84 0.83
N PHE A 545 20.94 -33.92 1.74
CA PHE A 545 20.98 -34.19 3.18
C PHE A 545 20.13 -35.43 3.55
N PRO A 546 20.66 -36.36 4.44
CA PRO A 546 21.92 -36.29 5.17
C PRO A 546 23.07 -37.00 4.42
N ASP A 547 24.05 -36.22 4.00
CA ASP A 547 25.33 -36.75 3.50
C ASP A 547 26.52 -35.93 4.06
N ALA A 548 27.73 -36.42 3.93
CA ALA A 548 28.92 -35.78 4.49
C ALA A 548 29.13 -34.35 3.95
N PRO A 549 28.98 -34.04 2.63
CA PRO A 549 29.10 -32.69 2.10
C PRO A 549 28.09 -31.71 2.66
N SER A 550 26.80 -32.08 2.72
CA SER A 550 25.74 -31.19 3.25
C SER A 550 25.94 -30.90 4.73
N ILE A 551 26.37 -31.92 5.53
CA ILE A 551 26.65 -31.76 6.95
C ILE A 551 27.85 -30.82 7.15
N GLN A 552 28.94 -31.03 6.39
CA GLN A 552 30.12 -30.15 6.47
C GLN A 552 29.78 -28.70 6.09
N TYR A 553 28.99 -28.53 5.06
CA TYR A 553 28.51 -27.19 4.64
C TYR A 553 27.70 -26.53 5.75
N LEU A 554 26.73 -27.24 6.35
CA LEU A 554 25.90 -26.70 7.43
C LEU A 554 26.71 -26.35 8.67
N ARG A 555 27.67 -27.20 9.06
CA ARG A 555 28.62 -26.91 10.14
C ARG A 555 29.46 -25.67 9.85
N GLY A 556 29.92 -25.51 8.61
CA GLY A 556 30.66 -24.33 8.16
C GLY A 556 29.85 -23.02 8.25
N LEU A 557 28.53 -23.10 8.16
CA LEU A 557 27.64 -21.97 8.41
C LEU A 557 27.31 -21.73 9.89
N GLY A 558 27.74 -22.63 10.80
CA GLY A 558 27.40 -22.58 12.22
C GLY A 558 25.99 -23.09 12.53
N ILE A 559 25.37 -23.86 11.63
CA ILE A 559 24.10 -24.55 11.89
C ILE A 559 24.36 -25.74 12.79
N THR A 560 23.63 -25.80 13.90
CA THR A 560 23.76 -26.89 14.90
C THR A 560 22.64 -27.91 14.79
N THR A 561 21.57 -27.60 14.12
CA THR A 561 20.36 -28.42 14.10
C THR A 561 19.69 -28.41 12.74
N VAL A 562 19.28 -29.62 12.26
CA VAL A 562 18.39 -29.77 11.11
C VAL A 562 17.07 -30.36 11.59
N VAL A 563 15.97 -29.72 11.21
CA VAL A 563 14.60 -30.17 11.50
C VAL A 563 13.97 -30.70 10.22
N LEU A 564 13.73 -31.98 10.14
CA LEU A 564 13.03 -32.61 9.02
C LEU A 564 11.55 -32.76 9.36
N LEU A 565 10.68 -32.11 8.60
CA LEU A 565 9.23 -32.20 8.79
C LEU A 565 8.66 -33.39 7.99
N GLY A 566 8.62 -34.59 8.57
CA GLY A 566 8.22 -35.83 7.90
C GLY A 566 6.88 -35.73 7.13
N ALA A 567 5.89 -35.02 7.68
CA ALA A 567 4.60 -34.81 7.01
C ALA A 567 4.69 -33.97 5.70
N ARG A 568 5.85 -33.38 5.38
CA ARG A 568 6.04 -32.45 4.24
C ARG A 568 7.12 -32.89 3.26
N VAL A 569 7.79 -34.00 3.49
CA VAL A 569 8.92 -34.45 2.65
C VAL A 569 8.48 -35.23 1.42
N GLY A 570 7.27 -35.78 1.40
CA GLY A 570 6.76 -36.58 0.28
C GLY A 570 6.89 -35.90 -1.07
N GLY A 571 7.54 -36.53 -2.04
CA GLY A 571 7.80 -35.98 -3.37
C GLY A 571 8.89 -34.91 -3.42
N THR A 572 9.63 -34.70 -2.34
CA THR A 572 10.79 -33.79 -2.27
C THR A 572 12.11 -34.56 -2.27
N PRO A 573 13.27 -33.93 -2.48
CA PRO A 573 14.58 -34.60 -2.36
C PRO A 573 14.81 -35.28 -1.01
N TRP A 574 14.11 -34.87 0.03
CA TRP A 574 14.26 -35.38 1.40
C TRP A 574 13.26 -36.48 1.79
N ASP A 575 12.54 -37.04 0.84
CA ASP A 575 11.49 -38.06 1.09
C ASP A 575 12.01 -39.24 1.93
N ARG A 576 13.25 -39.65 1.68
CA ARG A 576 13.93 -40.73 2.42
C ARG A 576 14.97 -40.25 3.44
N ALA A 577 15.14 -38.96 3.63
CA ALA A 577 16.19 -38.42 4.50
C ALA A 577 16.04 -38.87 5.96
N GLY A 578 14.81 -39.14 6.40
CA GLY A 578 14.52 -39.70 7.72
C GLY A 578 14.98 -41.13 7.91
N ASP A 579 15.12 -41.91 6.85
CA ASP A 579 15.46 -43.36 6.93
C ASP A 579 16.96 -43.64 6.76
N VAL A 580 17.75 -42.63 6.41
CA VAL A 580 19.21 -42.80 6.18
C VAL A 580 19.93 -43.02 7.51
N PRO A 581 20.74 -44.07 7.64
CA PRO A 581 21.59 -44.29 8.81
C PRO A 581 22.61 -43.16 8.97
N VAL A 582 22.73 -42.61 10.17
CA VAL A 582 23.60 -41.45 10.43
C VAL A 582 24.82 -41.75 11.29
N ASP A 583 25.00 -42.98 11.75
CA ASP A 583 26.08 -43.38 12.66
C ASP A 583 27.48 -43.07 12.10
N ALA A 584 27.66 -43.27 10.78
CA ALA A 584 28.93 -43.01 10.09
C ALA A 584 29.13 -41.50 9.75
N LEU A 585 28.10 -40.66 9.93
CA LEU A 585 28.13 -39.25 9.55
C LEU A 585 28.51 -38.33 10.71
N GLY A 586 28.68 -38.87 11.91
CA GLY A 586 29.06 -38.13 13.10
C GLY A 586 27.99 -37.08 13.53
N ILE A 587 26.71 -37.39 13.33
CA ILE A 587 25.55 -36.60 13.76
C ILE A 587 24.63 -37.49 14.59
N ARG A 588 23.81 -36.86 15.44
CA ARG A 588 22.80 -37.56 16.24
C ARG A 588 21.41 -37.33 15.66
N ARG A 589 20.66 -38.43 15.51
CA ARG A 589 19.27 -38.43 15.09
C ARG A 589 18.36 -38.63 16.30
N GLU A 590 17.28 -37.88 16.34
CA GLU A 590 16.22 -37.97 17.35
C GLU A 590 14.87 -37.95 16.65
N ASP A 591 14.13 -39.05 16.72
CA ASP A 591 12.78 -39.14 16.17
C ASP A 591 11.81 -38.60 17.19
N LEU A 592 10.93 -37.68 16.75
CA LEU A 592 9.96 -37.00 17.61
C LEU A 592 8.55 -37.55 17.40
N ASP A 593 7.74 -37.59 18.48
CA ASP A 593 6.39 -38.17 18.49
C ASP A 593 5.42 -37.59 17.44
N ASN A 594 5.75 -36.45 16.88
CA ASN A 594 4.94 -35.75 15.85
C ASN A 594 5.35 -36.05 14.41
N GLY A 595 6.20 -37.08 14.21
CA GLY A 595 6.70 -37.46 12.90
C GLY A 595 7.77 -36.53 12.30
N ALA A 596 8.29 -35.59 13.08
CA ALA A 596 9.47 -34.83 12.71
C ALA A 596 10.75 -35.55 13.18
N VAL A 597 11.82 -35.39 12.43
CA VAL A 597 13.14 -35.91 12.80
C VAL A 597 14.10 -34.75 13.04
N LEU A 598 14.80 -34.80 14.16
CA LEU A 598 15.81 -33.83 14.53
C LEU A 598 17.20 -34.42 14.34
N PHE A 599 18.04 -33.69 13.62
CA PHE A 599 19.45 -34.05 13.49
C PHE A 599 20.30 -33.00 14.20
N ARG A 600 21.13 -33.44 15.16
CA ARG A 600 22.13 -32.61 15.84
C ARG A 600 23.46 -32.77 15.11
N LEU A 601 24.04 -31.63 14.73
CA LEU A 601 25.28 -31.61 13.92
C LEU A 601 26.54 -31.39 14.77
N ASP A 602 26.40 -31.27 16.09
CA ASP A 602 27.48 -31.04 17.05
C ASP A 602 28.40 -32.25 17.19
#